data_a27a74ec6afa95a39fe9673b7c1b0f3f
#
_entry.id   a27a74ec6afa95a39fe9673b7c1b0f3f
#
_cell.length_a   1.000
_cell.length_b   1.000
_cell.length_c   1.000
_cell.angle_alpha   90.00
_cell.angle_beta   90.00
_cell.angle_gamma   90.00
#
_symmetry.space_group_name_H-M   'P 1'
#
loop_
_entity.id
_entity.type
_entity.pdbx_description
1 polymer ?
#
loop_
_entity_poly.entity_id
_entity_poly.type
_entity_poly.pdbx_seq_one_letter_code
_entity_poly.pdbx_strand_id
1 'polypeptide(L)'
;MNIKSQKDFFSGLMFLVIGGAFALGATSYTIGTSARMGPGYFPMMLGVIMAILGAVVLFYSLIVETPGGDPVTAFAWKPIIYILGANLAFGVMLVGLPSIGLRSSGMFAAIYLLTILASKAGNEFKIKEVLILGTILSLISYLAFIVLLKLQMPIWPEYITG
;
A
#
# COMPACT_ATOMS: atom_id res chain seq x y z
N MET A 1 -19.83 -17.61 -21.51
CA MET A 1 -18.49 -17.00 -21.71
C MET A 1 -17.51 -17.79 -20.86
N ASN A 2 -16.56 -18.48 -21.46
CA ASN A 2 -15.56 -19.21 -20.68
C ASN A 2 -14.38 -18.29 -20.44
N ILE A 3 -14.02 -18.11 -19.16
CA ILE A 3 -12.83 -17.35 -18.75
C ILE A 3 -11.61 -18.15 -19.23
N LYS A 4 -10.77 -17.53 -20.08
CA LYS A 4 -9.61 -18.18 -20.69
C LYS A 4 -8.36 -18.10 -19.82
N SER A 5 -8.28 -17.08 -18.93
CA SER A 5 -7.27 -16.95 -17.87
C SER A 5 -7.94 -16.47 -16.59
N GLN A 6 -8.02 -17.33 -15.58
CA GLN A 6 -8.66 -16.97 -14.30
C GLN A 6 -7.86 -15.93 -13.52
N LYS A 7 -6.52 -16.03 -13.50
CA LYS A 7 -5.68 -15.06 -12.80
C LYS A 7 -5.82 -13.67 -13.39
N ASP A 8 -5.78 -13.55 -14.71
CA ASP A 8 -5.91 -12.26 -15.38
C ASP A 8 -7.31 -11.67 -15.19
N PHE A 9 -8.34 -12.52 -15.18
CA PHE A 9 -9.70 -12.07 -14.92
C PHE A 9 -9.82 -11.43 -13.53
N PHE A 10 -9.37 -12.13 -12.49
CA PHE A 10 -9.47 -11.62 -11.12
C PHE A 10 -8.55 -10.42 -10.87
N SER A 11 -7.33 -10.41 -11.43
CA SER A 11 -6.43 -9.26 -11.31
C SER A 11 -6.96 -8.04 -12.08
N GLY A 12 -7.49 -8.23 -13.28
CA GLY A 12 -8.13 -7.15 -14.05
C GLY A 12 -9.36 -6.58 -13.34
N LEU A 13 -10.20 -7.45 -12.77
CA LEU A 13 -11.35 -7.03 -11.97
C LEU A 13 -10.91 -6.25 -10.71
N MET A 14 -9.89 -6.72 -10.01
CA MET A 14 -9.34 -6.04 -8.84
C MET A 14 -8.82 -4.65 -9.20
N PHE A 15 -8.04 -4.51 -10.27
CA PHE A 15 -7.51 -3.22 -10.71
C PHE A 15 -8.63 -2.27 -11.15
N LEU A 16 -9.65 -2.77 -11.82
CA LEU A 16 -10.79 -1.98 -12.24
C LEU A 16 -11.60 -1.45 -11.04
N VAL A 17 -11.88 -2.31 -10.07
CA VAL A 17 -12.63 -1.94 -8.87
C VAL A 17 -11.83 -0.97 -7.99
N ILE A 18 -10.57 -1.27 -7.71
CA ILE A 18 -9.73 -0.40 -6.87
C ILE A 18 -9.46 0.93 -7.59
N GLY A 19 -9.10 0.89 -8.87
CA GLY A 19 -8.89 2.10 -9.67
C GLY A 19 -10.14 2.97 -9.74
N GLY A 20 -11.30 2.37 -9.97
CA GLY A 20 -12.59 3.06 -9.94
C GLY A 20 -12.92 3.68 -8.58
N ALA A 21 -12.68 2.94 -7.49
CA ALA A 21 -12.88 3.46 -6.14
C ALA A 21 -11.97 4.65 -5.83
N PHE A 22 -10.69 4.60 -6.22
CA PHE A 22 -9.77 5.74 -6.08
C PHE A 22 -10.18 6.93 -6.94
N ALA A 23 -10.56 6.72 -8.21
CA ALA A 23 -11.02 7.78 -9.09
C ALA A 23 -12.29 8.47 -8.55
N LEU A 24 -13.27 7.68 -8.09
CA LEU A 24 -14.50 8.22 -7.49
C LEU A 24 -14.22 8.89 -6.14
N GLY A 25 -13.41 8.27 -5.26
CA GLY A 25 -13.05 8.86 -3.98
C GLY A 25 -12.29 10.18 -4.11
N ALA A 26 -11.46 10.32 -5.15
CA ALA A 26 -10.71 11.54 -5.43
C ALA A 26 -11.62 12.74 -5.78
N THR A 27 -12.84 12.52 -6.26
CA THR A 27 -13.81 13.61 -6.54
C THR A 27 -14.26 14.34 -5.28
N SER A 28 -14.10 13.76 -4.11
CA SER A 28 -14.39 14.42 -2.82
C SER A 28 -13.35 15.46 -2.43
N TYR A 29 -12.24 15.51 -3.13
CA TYR A 29 -11.17 16.49 -2.91
C TYR A 29 -11.10 17.50 -4.04
N THR A 30 -10.53 18.68 -3.77
CA THR A 30 -10.28 19.67 -4.82
C THR A 30 -9.29 19.11 -5.85
N ILE A 31 -9.76 18.96 -7.09
CA ILE A 31 -8.94 18.40 -8.19
C ILE A 31 -7.96 19.47 -8.69
N GLY A 32 -8.39 20.72 -8.78
CA GLY A 32 -7.60 21.80 -9.33
C GLY A 32 -7.47 21.74 -10.86
N THR A 33 -6.44 22.38 -11.39
CA THR A 33 -6.10 22.38 -12.82
C THR A 33 -4.71 21.80 -13.03
N SER A 34 -4.34 21.47 -14.27
CA SER A 34 -2.99 20.98 -14.60
C SER A 34 -1.87 21.95 -14.21
N ALA A 35 -2.15 23.26 -14.11
CA ALA A 35 -1.20 24.28 -13.66
C ALA A 35 -1.15 24.43 -12.13
N ARG A 36 -2.24 24.07 -11.42
CA ARG A 36 -2.36 24.10 -9.96
C ARG A 36 -3.08 22.84 -9.49
N MET A 37 -2.35 21.75 -9.41
CA MET A 37 -2.87 20.44 -9.01
C MET A 37 -3.31 20.46 -7.55
N GLY A 38 -4.59 20.10 -7.31
CA GLY A 38 -5.12 19.91 -5.97
C GLY A 38 -4.83 18.48 -5.45
N PRO A 39 -5.14 18.22 -4.18
CA PRO A 39 -4.89 16.93 -3.55
C PRO A 39 -5.64 15.75 -4.20
N GLY A 40 -6.77 16.01 -4.88
CA GLY A 40 -7.52 14.99 -5.62
C GLY A 40 -6.99 14.68 -7.02
N TYR A 41 -6.12 15.54 -7.60
CA TYR A 41 -5.66 15.39 -8.98
C TYR A 41 -4.88 14.09 -9.21
N PHE A 42 -3.88 13.84 -8.38
CA PHE A 42 -3.01 12.69 -8.50
C PHE A 42 -3.73 11.35 -8.22
N PRO A 43 -4.49 11.18 -7.14
CA PRO A 43 -5.30 9.99 -6.91
C PRO A 43 -6.31 9.71 -8.01
N MET A 44 -6.96 10.76 -8.56
CA MET A 44 -7.92 10.61 -9.65
C MET A 44 -7.24 10.11 -10.93
N MET A 45 -6.12 10.71 -11.31
CA MET A 45 -5.38 10.31 -12.52
C MET A 45 -4.89 8.86 -12.41
N LEU A 46 -4.29 8.49 -11.27
CA LEU A 46 -3.84 7.11 -11.01
C LEU A 46 -5.00 6.12 -11.00
N GLY A 47 -6.12 6.48 -10.36
CA GLY A 47 -7.32 5.66 -10.32
C GLY A 47 -7.88 5.38 -11.71
N VAL A 48 -7.95 6.39 -12.57
CA VAL A 48 -8.40 6.25 -13.96
C VAL A 48 -7.44 5.35 -14.76
N ILE A 49 -6.13 5.60 -14.68
CA ILE A 49 -5.12 4.76 -15.38
C ILE A 49 -5.23 3.31 -14.91
N MET A 50 -5.33 3.09 -13.61
CA MET A 50 -5.45 1.75 -13.04
C MET A 50 -6.75 1.06 -13.47
N ALA A 51 -7.86 1.78 -13.53
CA ALA A 51 -9.14 1.25 -14.02
C ALA A 51 -9.07 0.87 -15.50
N ILE A 52 -8.45 1.71 -16.33
CA ILE A 52 -8.23 1.41 -17.76
C ILE A 52 -7.37 0.16 -17.93
N LEU A 53 -6.23 0.06 -17.21
CA LEU A 53 -5.37 -1.13 -17.25
C LEU A 53 -6.13 -2.37 -16.77
N GLY A 54 -6.92 -2.25 -15.71
CA GLY A 54 -7.79 -3.33 -15.23
C GLY A 54 -8.79 -3.80 -16.28
N ALA A 55 -9.44 -2.86 -16.98
CA ALA A 55 -10.38 -3.17 -18.07
C ALA A 55 -9.66 -3.89 -19.24
N VAL A 56 -8.46 -3.44 -19.60
CA VAL A 56 -7.65 -4.08 -20.67
C VAL A 56 -7.29 -5.51 -20.27
N VAL A 57 -6.75 -5.73 -19.07
CA VAL A 57 -6.37 -7.06 -18.60
C VAL A 57 -7.60 -7.98 -18.54
N LEU A 58 -8.73 -7.47 -18.03
CA LEU A 58 -9.98 -8.20 -17.98
C LEU A 58 -10.48 -8.59 -19.38
N PHE A 59 -10.38 -7.69 -20.34
CA PHE A 59 -10.74 -7.97 -21.73
C PHE A 59 -9.82 -9.05 -22.35
N TYR A 60 -8.52 -8.95 -22.16
CA TYR A 60 -7.56 -9.95 -22.63
C TYR A 60 -7.81 -11.33 -22.00
N SER A 61 -8.19 -11.39 -20.73
CA SER A 61 -8.48 -12.65 -20.04
C SER A 61 -9.68 -13.45 -20.62
N LEU A 62 -10.54 -12.76 -21.38
CA LEU A 62 -11.70 -13.36 -22.04
C LEU A 62 -11.41 -13.82 -23.47
N ILE A 63 -10.38 -13.25 -24.11
CA ILE A 63 -10.08 -13.48 -25.54
C ILE A 63 -8.87 -14.36 -25.73
N VAL A 64 -7.79 -14.11 -24.98
CA VAL A 64 -6.53 -14.80 -25.15
C VAL A 64 -6.53 -16.14 -24.40
N GLU A 65 -6.35 -17.22 -25.14
CA GLU A 65 -6.26 -18.56 -24.54
C GLU A 65 -4.90 -18.75 -23.87
N THR A 66 -4.95 -19.04 -22.58
CA THR A 66 -3.77 -19.41 -21.80
C THR A 66 -3.74 -20.92 -21.65
N PRO A 67 -2.60 -21.59 -21.84
CA PRO A 67 -2.48 -23.02 -21.64
C PRO A 67 -2.96 -23.42 -20.24
N GLY A 68 -3.97 -24.30 -20.16
CA GLY A 68 -4.56 -24.74 -18.90
C GLY A 68 -5.49 -23.75 -18.20
N GLY A 69 -5.84 -22.59 -18.83
CA GLY A 69 -6.77 -21.60 -18.26
C GLY A 69 -6.22 -20.82 -17.06
N ASP A 70 -4.94 -21.01 -16.72
CA ASP A 70 -4.21 -20.39 -15.61
C ASP A 70 -5.05 -20.29 -14.31
N PRO A 71 -5.42 -21.43 -13.68
CA PRO A 71 -6.33 -21.45 -12.55
C PRO A 71 -5.74 -20.71 -11.35
N VAL A 72 -6.61 -20.02 -10.60
CA VAL A 72 -6.21 -19.42 -9.33
C VAL A 72 -5.88 -20.54 -8.34
N THR A 73 -4.62 -20.70 -8.02
CA THR A 73 -4.13 -21.63 -7.01
C THR A 73 -4.48 -21.18 -5.60
N ALA A 74 -4.17 -22.01 -4.61
CA ALA A 74 -4.49 -21.72 -3.20
C ALA A 74 -4.05 -20.31 -2.77
N PHE A 75 -4.94 -19.60 -2.10
CA PHE A 75 -4.72 -18.23 -1.66
C PHE A 75 -3.66 -18.21 -0.54
N ALA A 76 -2.63 -17.41 -0.70
CA ALA A 76 -1.55 -17.29 0.26
C ALA A 76 -1.96 -16.39 1.45
N TRP A 77 -2.84 -16.89 2.32
CA TRP A 77 -3.38 -16.13 3.46
C TRP A 77 -2.31 -15.60 4.40
N LYS A 78 -1.26 -16.39 4.65
CA LYS A 78 -0.18 -15.98 5.57
C LYS A 78 0.50 -14.68 5.15
N PRO A 79 1.06 -14.52 3.92
CA PRO A 79 1.65 -13.26 3.49
C PRO A 79 0.66 -12.08 3.52
N ILE A 80 -0.58 -12.31 3.12
CA ILE A 80 -1.59 -11.26 3.06
C ILE A 80 -1.88 -10.70 4.45
N ILE A 81 -2.15 -11.58 5.43
CA ILE A 81 -2.45 -11.16 6.80
C ILE A 81 -1.26 -10.42 7.41
N TYR A 82 -0.04 -10.94 7.23
CA TYR A 82 1.14 -10.28 7.78
C TYR A 82 1.43 -8.93 7.13
N ILE A 83 1.31 -8.81 5.81
CA ILE A 83 1.59 -7.56 5.09
C ILE A 83 0.51 -6.50 5.39
N LEU A 84 -0.77 -6.87 5.30
CA LEU A 84 -1.86 -5.94 5.62
C LEU A 84 -1.83 -5.56 7.10
N GLY A 85 -1.63 -6.53 7.99
CA GLY A 85 -1.49 -6.28 9.43
C GLY A 85 -0.30 -5.37 9.75
N ALA A 86 0.83 -5.57 9.09
CA ALA A 86 2.01 -4.71 9.24
C ALA A 86 1.73 -3.26 8.81
N ASN A 87 1.03 -3.06 7.69
CA ASN A 87 0.66 -1.73 7.21
C ASN A 87 -0.34 -1.03 8.15
N LEU A 88 -1.36 -1.76 8.63
CA LEU A 88 -2.30 -1.21 9.61
C LEU A 88 -1.61 -0.85 10.93
N ALA A 89 -0.76 -1.74 11.44
CA ALA A 89 0.03 -1.49 12.64
C ALA A 89 0.98 -0.30 12.48
N PHE A 90 1.61 -0.15 11.31
CA PHE A 90 2.43 1.02 10.98
C PHE A 90 1.61 2.30 11.06
N GLY A 91 0.43 2.35 10.43
CA GLY A 91 -0.43 3.54 10.47
C GLY A 91 -0.86 3.91 11.89
N VAL A 92 -1.26 2.91 12.68
CA VAL A 92 -1.64 3.09 14.09
C VAL A 92 -0.46 3.60 14.92
N MET A 93 0.74 3.04 14.75
CA MET A 93 1.92 3.49 15.50
C MET A 93 2.42 4.87 15.08
N LEU A 94 2.28 5.22 13.81
CA LEU A 94 2.73 6.50 13.29
C LEU A 94 1.86 7.65 13.79
N VAL A 95 0.53 7.49 13.70
CA VAL A 95 -0.45 8.55 14.03
C VAL A 95 -0.91 8.47 15.49
N GLY A 96 -0.86 7.27 16.09
CA GLY A 96 -1.54 6.98 17.34
C GLY A 96 -3.03 6.71 17.13
N LEU A 97 -3.71 6.33 18.21
CA LEU A 97 -5.17 6.15 18.25
C LEU A 97 -5.70 6.85 19.51
N PRO A 98 -6.06 8.14 19.40
CA PRO A 98 -6.57 8.90 20.55
C PRO A 98 -7.81 8.29 21.18
N SER A 99 -8.64 7.59 20.40
CA SER A 99 -9.86 6.92 20.88
C SER A 99 -9.63 5.82 21.93
N ILE A 100 -8.43 5.24 21.97
CA ILE A 100 -8.03 4.22 22.96
C ILE A 100 -6.79 4.65 23.78
N GLY A 101 -6.45 5.94 23.73
CA GLY A 101 -5.34 6.51 24.50
C GLY A 101 -3.93 6.12 24.02
N LEU A 102 -3.82 5.55 22.80
CA LEU A 102 -2.52 5.24 22.21
C LEU A 102 -1.92 6.51 21.60
N ARG A 103 -0.81 6.97 22.17
CA ARG A 103 -0.01 8.07 21.65
C ARG A 103 0.83 7.60 20.46
N SER A 104 1.27 8.55 19.63
CA SER A 104 2.15 8.22 18.50
C SER A 104 3.48 7.67 18.99
N SER A 105 3.94 6.58 18.37
CA SER A 105 5.22 5.93 18.69
C SER A 105 6.35 6.46 17.83
N GLY A 106 6.06 7.38 16.93
CA GLY A 106 7.03 7.98 16.01
C GLY A 106 7.37 7.11 14.81
N MET A 107 7.94 7.79 13.80
CA MET A 107 8.24 7.20 12.49
C MET A 107 9.23 6.02 12.57
N PHE A 108 10.30 6.15 13.37
CA PHE A 108 11.31 5.09 13.47
C PHE A 108 10.73 3.81 14.06
N ALA A 109 10.02 3.89 15.18
CA ALA A 109 9.40 2.71 15.80
C ALA A 109 8.37 2.06 14.87
N ALA A 110 7.58 2.86 14.15
CA ALA A 110 6.60 2.38 13.20
C ALA A 110 7.25 1.62 12.02
N ILE A 111 8.37 2.13 11.45
CA ILE A 111 9.10 1.47 10.36
C ILE A 111 9.72 0.15 10.82
N TYR A 112 10.33 0.11 12.01
CA TYR A 112 10.87 -1.15 12.54
C TYR A 112 9.77 -2.19 12.77
N LEU A 113 8.63 -1.80 13.32
CA LEU A 113 7.49 -2.70 13.49
C LEU A 113 6.99 -3.23 12.14
N LEU A 114 6.83 -2.32 11.15
CA LEU A 114 6.43 -2.68 9.79
C LEU A 114 7.37 -3.73 9.19
N THR A 115 8.68 -3.49 9.24
CA THR A 115 9.68 -4.41 8.66
C THR A 115 9.71 -5.75 9.37
N ILE A 116 9.60 -5.78 10.70
CA ILE A 116 9.57 -7.02 11.48
C ILE A 116 8.31 -7.84 11.19
N LEU A 117 7.13 -7.21 11.15
CA LEU A 117 5.89 -7.91 10.84
C LEU A 117 5.84 -8.39 9.39
N ALA A 118 6.22 -7.53 8.44
CA ALA A 118 6.23 -7.87 7.02
C ALA A 118 7.22 -9.00 6.71
N SER A 119 8.38 -9.03 7.37
CA SER A 119 9.37 -10.10 7.16
C SER A 119 8.89 -11.49 7.61
N LYS A 120 7.93 -11.56 8.56
CA LYS A 120 7.28 -12.82 8.97
C LYS A 120 6.31 -13.37 7.91
N ALA A 121 5.96 -12.59 6.91
CA ALA A 121 5.17 -13.06 5.76
C ALA A 121 5.92 -14.11 4.94
N GLY A 122 7.24 -13.98 4.83
CA GLY A 122 8.11 -14.93 4.15
C GLY A 122 8.35 -16.22 4.96
N ASN A 123 9.04 -17.17 4.35
CA ASN A 123 9.38 -18.44 4.99
C ASN A 123 10.72 -18.38 5.74
N GLU A 124 11.58 -17.42 5.40
CA GLU A 124 12.88 -17.24 6.04
C GLU A 124 12.90 -15.91 6.81
N PHE A 125 12.86 -16.00 8.12
CA PHE A 125 12.96 -14.84 9.00
C PHE A 125 14.39 -14.72 9.54
N LYS A 126 15.12 -13.67 9.12
CA LYS A 126 16.48 -13.39 9.57
C LYS A 126 16.54 -12.02 10.23
N ILE A 127 16.52 -12.00 11.55
CA ILE A 127 16.43 -10.76 12.34
C ILE A 127 17.53 -9.73 12.00
N LYS A 128 18.76 -10.18 11.70
CA LYS A 128 19.84 -9.25 11.33
C LYS A 128 19.55 -8.51 10.03
N GLU A 129 19.07 -9.23 9.00
CA GLU A 129 18.71 -8.63 7.71
C GLU A 129 17.52 -7.67 7.86
N VAL A 130 16.53 -8.04 8.70
CA VAL A 130 15.36 -7.21 9.00
C VAL A 130 15.75 -5.91 9.70
N LEU A 131 16.66 -5.97 10.67
CA LEU A 131 17.15 -4.76 11.37
C LEU A 131 17.95 -3.84 10.43
N ILE A 132 18.81 -4.42 9.59
CA ILE A 132 19.55 -3.65 8.58
C ILE A 132 18.55 -2.96 7.62
N LEU A 133 17.59 -3.71 7.10
CA LEU A 133 16.55 -3.17 6.22
C LEU A 133 15.74 -2.06 6.90
N GLY A 134 15.32 -2.27 8.14
CA GLY A 134 14.60 -1.28 8.95
C GLY A 134 15.41 0.00 9.14
N THR A 135 16.72 -0.12 9.39
CA THR A 135 17.62 1.04 9.52
C THR A 135 17.73 1.81 8.21
N ILE A 136 17.94 1.11 7.09
CA ILE A 136 18.05 1.74 5.77
C ILE A 136 16.73 2.45 5.40
N LEU A 137 15.59 1.78 5.58
CA LEU A 137 14.28 2.37 5.32
C LEU A 137 13.99 3.58 6.22
N SER A 138 14.35 3.51 7.50
CA SER A 138 14.18 4.61 8.43
C SER A 138 15.02 5.83 8.04
N LEU A 139 16.26 5.61 7.60
CA LEU A 139 17.14 6.68 7.14
C LEU A 139 16.62 7.32 5.86
N ILE A 140 16.23 6.51 4.88
CA ILE A 140 15.68 7.01 3.61
C ILE A 140 14.39 7.78 3.87
N SER A 141 13.50 7.25 4.71
CA SER A 141 12.23 7.91 5.05
C SER A 141 12.47 9.24 5.78
N TYR A 142 13.43 9.28 6.70
CA TYR A 142 13.81 10.52 7.38
C TYR A 142 14.31 11.57 6.38
N LEU A 143 15.24 11.21 5.50
CA LEU A 143 15.75 12.11 4.48
C LEU A 143 14.64 12.59 3.54
N ALA A 144 13.78 11.69 3.07
CA ALA A 144 12.72 12.03 2.13
C ALA A 144 11.64 12.91 2.77
N PHE A 145 11.09 12.50 3.91
CA PHE A 145 9.93 13.17 4.49
C PHE A 145 10.30 14.39 5.33
N ILE A 146 11.34 14.32 6.13
CA ILE A 146 11.72 15.40 7.05
C ILE A 146 12.65 16.41 6.37
N VAL A 147 13.69 15.95 5.70
CA VAL A 147 14.71 16.85 5.13
C VAL A 147 14.25 17.43 3.78
N LEU A 148 13.80 16.59 2.84
CA LEU A 148 13.38 17.03 1.51
C LEU A 148 11.98 17.68 1.50
N LEU A 149 10.99 16.97 2.02
CA LEU A 149 9.58 17.40 1.99
C LEU A 149 9.21 18.32 3.14
N LYS A 150 10.06 18.45 4.17
CA LYS A 150 9.83 19.27 5.38
C LYS A 150 8.47 19.00 6.04
N LEU A 151 8.04 17.74 6.04
CA LEU A 151 6.80 17.34 6.68
C LEU A 151 6.97 17.31 8.21
N GLN A 152 5.97 17.85 8.90
CA GLN A 152 5.92 17.81 10.36
C GLN A 152 5.34 16.47 10.81
N MET A 153 6.17 15.43 10.86
CA MET A 153 5.79 14.12 11.35
C MET A 153 6.50 13.81 12.68
N PRO A 154 5.86 13.10 13.61
CA PRO A 154 6.50 12.69 14.85
C PRO A 154 7.62 11.69 14.53
N ILE A 155 8.86 12.09 14.76
CA ILE A 155 10.04 11.26 14.52
C ILE A 155 10.23 10.29 15.68
N TRP A 156 10.13 10.84 16.90
CA TRP A 156 10.29 10.15 18.17
C TRP A 156 8.94 9.89 18.83
N PRO A 157 8.87 8.88 19.70
CA PRO A 157 7.66 8.62 20.47
C PRO A 157 7.27 9.83 21.33
N GLU A 158 5.99 10.19 21.34
CA GLU A 158 5.45 11.31 22.14
C GLU A 158 5.70 11.15 23.64
N TYR A 159 5.82 9.92 24.15
CA TYR A 159 6.15 9.66 25.56
C TYR A 159 7.61 9.94 25.93
N ILE A 160 8.47 10.29 24.96
CA ILE A 160 9.85 10.72 25.18
C ILE A 160 9.99 12.23 25.00
N THR A 161 9.19 12.80 24.08
CA THR A 161 9.29 14.23 23.69
C THR A 161 8.17 15.10 24.24
N GLY A 162 7.14 14.49 24.86
CA GLY A 162 5.92 15.13 25.39
C GLY A 162 6.01 15.87 26.69
#